data_58314d120e50cf376abf760b7b39f79a
#
_entry.id   58314d120e50cf376abf760b7b39f79a
#
_cell.length_a   1.000
_cell.length_b   1.000
_cell.length_c   1.000
_cell.angle_alpha   90.00
_cell.angle_beta   90.00
_cell.angle_gamma   90.00
#
_symmetry.space_group_name_H-M   'P 1'
#
loop_
_entity.id
_entity.type
_entity.pdbx_description
1 polymer ?
#
loop_
_entity_poly.entity_id
_entity_poly.type
_entity_poly.pdbx_seq_one_letter_code
_entity_poly.pdbx_strand_id
1 'polypeptide(L)'
;MFWILAEVDMSNKLSKQLVTLARQGGGSFKTVSDRSKIASRFSERLATLNIQIRDVSHVKTKHIENYIRSRQEENVSSRTLQNEMAAIRSVLSQGGRNILANPSHEKLSNEALKISGASREGKKIAITDERLAEIVAAVSLKDEGVAIGIQLARYIGLRAEEVVQAAKSLKTWKQTLAAGENKISVIFGSKGGRARDVTIFEREKVMHLLNQAISYANENNGKLINKPTLHQSLDRFHNVLRENGMTGVNAPHSLRYAYARDAVNFHVNKGMSRKEAEALVSMDLGHGDGRGAYVARVYNRMVNDE
;
A
#
# COMPACT_ATOMS: atom_id res chain seq x y z
N MET A 1 -40.42 -19.63 7.00
CA MET A 1 -39.97 -18.31 7.50
C MET A 1 -39.03 -18.41 8.71
N PHE A 2 -39.22 -19.31 9.66
CA PHE A 2 -38.34 -19.51 10.84
C PHE A 2 -36.93 -20.00 10.53
N TRP A 3 -36.70 -20.78 9.49
CA TRP A 3 -35.38 -21.32 9.12
C TRP A 3 -34.43 -20.27 8.57
N ILE A 4 -34.92 -19.29 7.81
CA ILE A 4 -34.09 -18.21 7.22
C ILE A 4 -33.54 -17.27 8.31
N LEU A 5 -34.35 -16.97 9.34
CA LEU A 5 -33.92 -16.13 10.46
C LEU A 5 -32.87 -16.81 11.35
N ALA A 6 -32.96 -18.14 11.52
CA ALA A 6 -31.97 -18.91 12.28
C ALA A 6 -30.59 -19.01 11.54
N GLU A 7 -30.59 -19.10 10.21
CA GLU A 7 -29.36 -19.11 9.39
C GLU A 7 -28.60 -17.76 9.43
N VAL A 8 -29.35 -16.66 9.37
CA VAL A 8 -28.75 -15.30 9.45
C VAL A 8 -28.12 -15.04 10.82
N ASP A 9 -28.73 -15.52 11.90
CA ASP A 9 -28.20 -15.34 13.26
C ASP A 9 -26.92 -16.20 13.51
N MET A 10 -26.85 -17.39 12.94
CA MET A 10 -25.72 -18.29 13.12
C MET A 10 -24.46 -17.82 12.36
N SER A 11 -24.61 -17.36 11.13
CA SER A 11 -23.54 -16.72 10.36
C SER A 11 -23.02 -15.48 11.08
N ASN A 12 -23.92 -14.73 11.70
CA ASN A 12 -23.58 -13.51 12.44
C ASN A 12 -22.73 -13.81 13.70
N LYS A 13 -22.97 -14.92 14.40
CA LYS A 13 -22.21 -15.28 15.62
C LYS A 13 -20.76 -15.64 15.30
N LEU A 14 -20.52 -16.52 14.33
CA LEU A 14 -19.15 -16.87 13.88
C LEU A 14 -18.45 -15.63 13.34
N SER A 15 -19.10 -14.83 12.50
CA SER A 15 -18.53 -13.61 11.93
C SER A 15 -18.07 -12.64 13.02
N LYS A 16 -18.92 -12.37 14.02
CA LYS A 16 -18.55 -11.52 15.16
C LYS A 16 -17.34 -12.05 15.92
N GLN A 17 -17.28 -13.36 16.18
CA GLN A 17 -16.15 -13.98 16.85
C GLN A 17 -14.87 -13.84 16.02
N LEU A 18 -14.90 -14.17 14.73
CA LEU A 18 -13.72 -14.09 13.85
C LEU A 18 -13.22 -12.66 13.69
N VAL A 19 -14.14 -11.67 13.60
CA VAL A 19 -13.78 -10.24 13.57
C VAL A 19 -13.13 -9.78 14.88
N THR A 20 -13.63 -10.26 16.02
CA THR A 20 -13.01 -9.99 17.33
C THR A 20 -11.59 -10.54 17.39
N LEU A 21 -11.38 -11.79 16.97
CA LEU A 21 -10.05 -12.42 16.88
C LEU A 21 -9.14 -11.69 15.87
N ALA A 22 -9.69 -11.21 14.75
CA ALA A 22 -8.94 -10.40 13.79
C ALA A 22 -8.40 -9.10 14.40
N ARG A 23 -9.15 -8.48 15.30
CA ARG A 23 -8.71 -7.28 16.05
C ARG A 23 -7.65 -7.59 17.10
N GLN A 24 -7.81 -8.71 17.82
CA GLN A 24 -6.84 -9.17 18.83
C GLN A 24 -5.45 -9.46 18.23
N GLY A 25 -5.39 -9.87 16.96
CA GLY A 25 -4.12 -10.10 16.25
C GLY A 25 -3.28 -8.83 16.02
N GLY A 26 -3.75 -7.64 16.42
CA GLY A 26 -3.00 -6.39 16.38
C GLY A 26 -2.57 -5.96 14.97
N GLY A 27 -1.68 -4.97 14.92
CA GLY A 27 -1.16 -4.41 13.67
C GLY A 27 -1.68 -3.00 13.38
N SER A 28 -1.37 -2.47 12.18
CA SER A 28 -1.88 -1.16 11.77
C SER A 28 -3.40 -1.18 11.60
N PHE A 29 -4.04 -0.01 11.72
CA PHE A 29 -5.49 0.12 11.50
C PHE A 29 -5.95 -0.53 10.21
N LYS A 30 -5.22 -0.29 9.09
CA LYS A 30 -5.51 -0.92 7.80
C LYS A 30 -5.37 -2.45 7.85
N THR A 31 -4.32 -2.97 8.48
CA THR A 31 -4.11 -4.42 8.61
C THR A 31 -5.25 -5.08 9.38
N VAL A 32 -5.68 -4.47 10.46
CA VAL A 32 -6.82 -4.96 11.27
C VAL A 32 -8.12 -4.90 10.47
N SER A 33 -8.37 -3.79 9.77
CA SER A 33 -9.55 -3.62 8.91
C SER A 33 -9.60 -4.66 7.79
N ASP A 34 -8.49 -4.84 7.05
CA ASP A 34 -8.42 -5.81 5.95
C ASP A 34 -8.60 -7.25 6.47
N ARG A 35 -7.97 -7.60 7.59
CA ARG A 35 -8.12 -8.91 8.26
C ARG A 35 -9.57 -9.14 8.70
N SER A 36 -10.23 -8.13 9.26
CA SER A 36 -11.63 -8.22 9.68
C SER A 36 -12.56 -8.46 8.50
N LYS A 37 -12.35 -7.76 7.37
CA LYS A 37 -13.11 -7.98 6.13
C LYS A 37 -12.93 -9.39 5.58
N ILE A 38 -11.72 -9.93 5.63
CA ILE A 38 -11.43 -11.31 5.20
C ILE A 38 -12.11 -12.30 6.14
N ALA A 39 -12.07 -12.06 7.45
CA ALA A 39 -12.73 -12.90 8.45
C ALA A 39 -14.25 -12.96 8.25
N SER A 40 -14.90 -11.81 7.99
CA SER A 40 -16.34 -11.76 7.65
C SER A 40 -16.63 -12.54 6.38
N ARG A 41 -15.89 -12.30 5.30
CA ARG A 41 -16.06 -13.02 4.02
C ARG A 41 -15.91 -14.53 4.18
N PHE A 42 -14.95 -14.98 4.99
CA PHE A 42 -14.77 -16.41 5.29
C PHE A 42 -16.03 -16.99 5.96
N SER A 43 -16.56 -16.31 6.97
CA SER A 43 -17.78 -16.73 7.64
C SER A 43 -19.00 -16.73 6.71
N GLU A 44 -19.18 -15.68 5.91
CA GLU A 44 -20.26 -15.56 4.93
C GLU A 44 -20.20 -16.69 3.89
N ARG A 45 -19.01 -17.02 3.42
CA ARG A 45 -18.83 -18.12 2.47
C ARG A 45 -19.19 -19.47 3.07
N LEU A 46 -18.84 -19.72 4.33
CA LEU A 46 -19.26 -20.95 5.02
C LEU A 46 -20.78 -21.03 5.10
N ALA A 47 -21.45 -19.94 5.39
CA ALA A 47 -22.92 -19.89 5.42
C ALA A 47 -23.52 -20.18 4.04
N THR A 48 -23.01 -19.60 2.96
CA THR A 48 -23.49 -19.88 1.59
C THR A 48 -23.30 -21.34 1.16
N LEU A 49 -22.30 -22.03 1.74
CA LEU A 49 -22.08 -23.47 1.55
C LEU A 49 -22.91 -24.34 2.50
N ASN A 50 -23.87 -23.74 3.21
CA ASN A 50 -24.70 -24.39 4.23
C ASN A 50 -23.88 -25.07 5.34
N ILE A 51 -22.70 -24.51 5.67
CA ILE A 51 -21.82 -24.99 6.73
C ILE A 51 -22.11 -24.19 8.00
N GLN A 52 -22.88 -24.78 8.88
CA GLN A 52 -23.35 -24.14 10.12
C GLN A 52 -22.32 -24.28 11.24
N ILE A 53 -21.40 -23.33 11.35
CA ILE A 53 -20.43 -23.23 12.43
C ILE A 53 -20.70 -22.00 13.28
N ARG A 54 -20.77 -22.15 14.59
CA ARG A 54 -21.02 -21.07 15.55
C ARG A 54 -19.77 -20.60 16.28
N ASP A 55 -18.72 -21.43 16.30
CA ASP A 55 -17.50 -21.17 17.06
C ASP A 55 -16.27 -21.57 16.26
N VAL A 56 -15.18 -20.78 16.42
CA VAL A 56 -13.91 -20.99 15.72
C VAL A 56 -13.29 -22.35 16.05
N SER A 57 -13.59 -22.93 17.24
CA SER A 57 -13.10 -24.25 17.62
C SER A 57 -13.60 -25.36 16.70
N HIS A 58 -14.75 -25.17 16.05
CA HIS A 58 -15.33 -26.12 15.11
C HIS A 58 -14.86 -25.94 13.65
N VAL A 59 -14.02 -24.94 13.38
CA VAL A 59 -13.40 -24.79 12.07
C VAL A 59 -12.47 -25.99 11.81
N LYS A 60 -12.61 -26.61 10.65
CA LYS A 60 -11.83 -27.77 10.20
C LYS A 60 -11.06 -27.44 8.92
N THR A 61 -10.03 -28.20 8.61
CA THR A 61 -9.24 -28.10 7.38
C THR A 61 -10.12 -27.95 6.14
N LYS A 62 -11.12 -28.82 5.95
CA LYS A 62 -12.03 -28.80 4.80
C LYS A 62 -12.76 -27.47 4.60
N HIS A 63 -13.03 -26.73 5.67
CA HIS A 63 -13.75 -25.44 5.58
C HIS A 63 -12.84 -24.36 4.96
N ILE A 64 -11.55 -24.39 5.29
CA ILE A 64 -10.54 -23.48 4.74
C ILE A 64 -10.24 -23.84 3.30
N GLU A 65 -10.08 -25.14 3.00
CA GLU A 65 -9.89 -25.64 1.63
C GLU A 65 -11.05 -25.22 0.72
N ASN A 66 -12.30 -25.42 1.16
CA ASN A 66 -13.48 -25.03 0.40
C ASN A 66 -13.54 -23.52 0.16
N TYR A 67 -13.19 -22.72 1.16
CA TYR A 67 -13.12 -21.27 1.00
C TYR A 67 -12.09 -20.89 -0.07
N ILE A 68 -10.86 -21.36 0.03
CA ILE A 68 -9.80 -21.02 -0.92
C ILE A 68 -10.16 -21.50 -2.33
N ARG A 69 -10.70 -22.71 -2.46
CA ARG A 69 -11.16 -23.24 -3.76
C ARG A 69 -12.22 -22.34 -4.40
N SER A 70 -13.22 -21.94 -3.63
CA SER A 70 -14.27 -21.06 -4.17
C SER A 70 -13.70 -19.70 -4.61
N ARG A 71 -12.68 -19.20 -3.92
CA ARG A 71 -12.02 -17.96 -4.31
C ARG A 71 -11.16 -18.15 -5.58
N GLN A 72 -10.60 -19.33 -5.79
CA GLN A 72 -9.90 -19.69 -7.04
C GLN A 72 -10.89 -19.77 -8.22
N GLU A 73 -12.06 -20.35 -8.02
CA GLU A 73 -13.16 -20.39 -9.00
C GLU A 73 -13.63 -18.97 -9.40
N GLU A 74 -13.56 -18.02 -8.48
CA GLU A 74 -13.81 -16.59 -8.74
C GLU A 74 -12.62 -15.88 -9.44
N ASN A 75 -11.60 -16.61 -9.88
CA ASN A 75 -10.39 -16.08 -10.51
C ASN A 75 -9.59 -15.07 -9.66
N VAL A 76 -9.64 -15.21 -8.33
CA VAL A 76 -8.85 -14.37 -7.43
C VAL A 76 -7.37 -14.71 -7.57
N SER A 77 -6.53 -13.69 -7.70
CA SER A 77 -5.09 -13.87 -7.90
C SER A 77 -4.42 -14.61 -6.74
N SER A 78 -3.40 -15.45 -7.03
CA SER A 78 -2.64 -16.20 -6.01
C SER A 78 -2.08 -15.28 -4.92
N ARG A 79 -1.65 -14.04 -5.27
CA ARG A 79 -1.19 -13.06 -4.26
C ARG A 79 -2.30 -12.66 -3.29
N THR A 80 -3.49 -12.42 -3.78
CA THR A 80 -4.66 -12.10 -2.94
C THR A 80 -5.02 -13.28 -2.04
N LEU A 81 -5.03 -14.51 -2.58
CA LEU A 81 -5.30 -15.73 -1.82
C LEU A 81 -4.26 -15.98 -0.73
N GLN A 82 -2.97 -15.72 -1.00
CA GLN A 82 -1.92 -15.76 0.02
C GLN A 82 -2.18 -14.77 1.16
N ASN A 83 -2.65 -13.55 0.84
CA ASN A 83 -2.99 -12.56 1.85
C ASN A 83 -4.25 -12.97 2.65
N GLU A 84 -5.27 -13.51 1.97
CA GLU A 84 -6.46 -14.03 2.63
C GLU A 84 -6.10 -15.19 3.56
N MET A 85 -5.25 -16.13 3.11
CA MET A 85 -4.80 -17.25 3.95
C MET A 85 -3.97 -16.78 5.14
N ALA A 86 -3.10 -15.78 4.97
CA ALA A 86 -2.35 -15.18 6.07
C ALA A 86 -3.27 -14.53 7.13
N ALA A 87 -4.34 -13.86 6.68
CA ALA A 87 -5.35 -13.30 7.57
C ALA A 87 -6.12 -14.38 8.32
N ILE A 88 -6.56 -15.44 7.63
CA ILE A 88 -7.25 -16.60 8.24
C ILE A 88 -6.33 -17.27 9.28
N ARG A 89 -5.07 -17.54 8.96
CA ARG A 89 -4.09 -18.09 9.91
C ARG A 89 -3.96 -17.23 11.16
N SER A 90 -3.87 -15.91 10.99
CA SER A 90 -3.80 -14.99 12.13
C SER A 90 -5.03 -15.09 13.04
N VAL A 91 -6.22 -15.16 12.46
CA VAL A 91 -7.49 -15.30 13.20
C VAL A 91 -7.56 -16.65 13.92
N LEU A 92 -7.19 -17.74 13.24
CA LEU A 92 -7.17 -19.08 13.80
C LEU A 92 -6.18 -19.19 14.97
N SER A 93 -5.01 -18.58 14.86
CA SER A 93 -4.01 -18.55 15.93
C SER A 93 -4.55 -17.82 17.16
N GLN A 94 -5.21 -16.67 16.99
CA GLN A 94 -5.86 -15.95 18.10
C GLN A 94 -7.00 -16.77 18.74
N GLY A 95 -7.67 -17.62 17.96
CA GLY A 95 -8.70 -18.54 18.42
C GLY A 95 -8.17 -19.88 18.97
N GLY A 96 -6.87 -19.99 19.24
CA GLY A 96 -6.24 -21.21 19.78
C GLY A 96 -6.11 -22.38 18.78
N ARG A 97 -6.37 -22.15 17.48
CA ARG A 97 -6.32 -23.15 16.41
C ARG A 97 -4.93 -23.21 15.75
N ASN A 98 -3.86 -23.30 16.55
CA ASN A 98 -2.47 -23.17 16.09
C ASN A 98 -2.08 -24.22 15.05
N ILE A 99 -2.61 -25.44 15.12
CA ILE A 99 -2.35 -26.48 14.11
C ILE A 99 -2.83 -26.03 12.73
N LEU A 100 -4.08 -25.54 12.63
CA LEU A 100 -4.65 -25.04 11.37
C LEU A 100 -4.01 -23.72 10.92
N ALA A 101 -3.46 -22.94 11.84
CA ALA A 101 -2.75 -21.70 11.58
C ALA A 101 -1.32 -21.91 11.09
N ASN A 102 -0.76 -23.11 11.21
CA ASN A 102 0.62 -23.39 10.82
C ASN A 102 0.81 -23.22 9.30
N PRO A 103 1.74 -22.34 8.84
CA PRO A 103 2.03 -22.19 7.43
C PRO A 103 2.51 -23.46 6.72
N SER A 104 3.11 -24.40 7.47
CA SER A 104 3.60 -25.69 6.98
C SER A 104 2.60 -26.83 7.17
N HIS A 105 1.33 -26.53 7.47
CA HIS A 105 0.28 -27.56 7.60
C HIS A 105 0.13 -28.34 6.28
N GLU A 106 0.10 -29.67 6.35
CA GLU A 106 0.15 -30.58 5.17
C GLU A 106 -0.89 -30.25 4.08
N LYS A 107 -2.11 -29.83 4.48
CA LYS A 107 -3.24 -29.50 3.56
C LYS A 107 -3.50 -28.01 3.41
N LEU A 108 -2.96 -27.17 4.27
CA LEU A 108 -3.24 -25.73 4.31
C LEU A 108 -2.00 -24.87 4.01
N SER A 109 -0.86 -25.47 3.68
CA SER A 109 0.28 -24.71 3.15
C SER A 109 -0.09 -24.08 1.81
N ASN A 110 0.64 -23.04 1.41
CA ASN A 110 0.37 -22.36 0.14
C ASN A 110 0.56 -23.31 -1.06
N GLU A 111 1.48 -24.27 -0.93
CA GLU A 111 1.76 -25.33 -1.90
C GLU A 111 0.58 -26.29 -2.02
N ALA A 112 0.11 -26.82 -0.88
CA ALA A 112 -1.03 -27.74 -0.84
C ALA A 112 -2.32 -27.10 -1.40
N LEU A 113 -2.54 -25.82 -1.12
CA LEU A 113 -3.68 -25.05 -1.63
C LEU A 113 -3.48 -24.56 -3.07
N LYS A 114 -2.34 -24.83 -3.73
CA LYS A 114 -1.99 -24.39 -5.09
C LYS A 114 -2.06 -22.87 -5.27
N ILE A 115 -1.68 -22.13 -4.22
CA ILE A 115 -1.62 -20.66 -4.22
C ILE A 115 -0.19 -20.13 -4.07
N SER A 116 0.83 -20.99 -4.15
CA SER A 116 2.25 -20.63 -4.13
C SER A 116 2.69 -19.94 -5.44
N GLY A 117 3.94 -19.49 -5.49
CA GLY A 117 4.56 -18.98 -6.73
C GLY A 117 4.08 -17.59 -7.18
N ALA A 118 3.33 -16.85 -6.35
CA ALA A 118 2.95 -15.50 -6.71
C ALA A 118 4.19 -14.59 -6.86
N SER A 119 4.38 -14.00 -8.05
CA SER A 119 5.50 -13.12 -8.35
C SER A 119 5.61 -11.98 -7.34
N ARG A 120 6.84 -11.68 -6.93
CA ARG A 120 7.21 -10.53 -6.08
C ARG A 120 7.78 -9.37 -6.89
N GLU A 121 7.75 -9.45 -8.19
CA GLU A 121 8.23 -8.42 -9.08
C GLU A 121 7.33 -7.19 -9.07
N GLY A 122 7.93 -6.04 -9.37
CA GLY A 122 7.19 -4.80 -9.54
C GLY A 122 6.25 -4.89 -10.74
N LYS A 123 5.02 -4.40 -10.58
CA LYS A 123 4.00 -4.39 -11.64
C LYS A 123 3.77 -3.01 -12.23
N LYS A 124 4.53 -2.00 -11.78
CA LYS A 124 4.41 -0.63 -12.24
C LYS A 124 5.59 -0.28 -13.11
N ILE A 125 5.41 0.73 -13.94
CA ILE A 125 6.46 1.32 -14.77
C ILE A 125 6.73 2.73 -14.21
N ALA A 126 7.99 3.16 -14.23
CA ALA A 126 8.34 4.53 -13.88
C ALA A 126 7.66 5.48 -14.88
N ILE A 127 6.92 6.46 -14.38
CA ILE A 127 6.28 7.44 -15.25
C ILE A 127 7.35 8.25 -15.99
N THR A 128 7.11 8.56 -17.26
CA THR A 128 7.98 9.46 -18.03
C THR A 128 7.68 10.91 -17.67
N ASP A 129 8.64 11.81 -17.97
CA ASP A 129 8.46 13.23 -17.66
C ASP A 129 7.40 13.88 -18.57
N GLU A 130 7.26 13.43 -19.82
CA GLU A 130 6.22 13.87 -20.75
C GLU A 130 4.83 13.50 -20.21
N ARG A 131 4.67 12.24 -19.80
CA ARG A 131 3.39 11.76 -19.24
C ARG A 131 3.07 12.45 -17.92
N LEU A 132 4.06 12.72 -17.10
CA LEU A 132 3.89 13.49 -15.87
C LEU A 132 3.37 14.90 -16.19
N ALA A 133 3.98 15.60 -17.15
CA ALA A 133 3.60 16.95 -17.56
C ALA A 133 2.14 17.01 -18.06
N GLU A 134 1.74 16.06 -18.91
CA GLU A 134 0.36 15.93 -19.38
C GLU A 134 -0.63 15.77 -18.22
N ILE A 135 -0.33 14.87 -17.29
CA ILE A 135 -1.20 14.60 -16.14
C ILE A 135 -1.27 15.82 -15.21
N VAL A 136 -0.14 16.45 -14.92
CA VAL A 136 -0.09 17.64 -14.07
C VAL A 136 -0.93 18.76 -14.69
N ALA A 137 -0.78 19.01 -15.99
CA ALA A 137 -1.55 20.03 -16.70
C ALA A 137 -3.07 19.75 -16.64
N ALA A 138 -3.48 18.51 -16.90
CA ALA A 138 -4.89 18.13 -16.85
C ALA A 138 -5.47 18.19 -15.43
N VAL A 139 -4.69 17.80 -14.43
CA VAL A 139 -5.12 17.80 -13.02
C VAL A 139 -5.17 19.21 -12.45
N SER A 140 -4.23 20.11 -12.81
CA SER A 140 -4.22 21.51 -12.34
C SER A 140 -5.51 22.24 -12.66
N LEU A 141 -6.13 21.93 -13.79
CA LEU A 141 -7.43 22.51 -14.18
C LEU A 141 -8.60 22.08 -13.29
N LYS A 142 -8.44 20.96 -12.58
CA LYS A 142 -9.49 20.36 -11.73
C LYS A 142 -9.21 20.52 -10.24
N ASP A 143 -7.95 20.41 -9.85
CA ASP A 143 -7.51 20.37 -8.46
C ASP A 143 -6.01 20.65 -8.37
N GLU A 144 -5.66 21.92 -8.22
CA GLU A 144 -4.26 22.38 -8.14
C GLU A 144 -3.50 21.72 -6.98
N GLY A 145 -4.15 21.52 -5.83
CA GLY A 145 -3.51 20.88 -4.69
C GLY A 145 -3.14 19.41 -4.96
N VAL A 146 -3.95 18.69 -5.74
CA VAL A 146 -3.61 17.35 -6.21
C VAL A 146 -2.47 17.39 -7.23
N ALA A 147 -2.45 18.37 -8.14
CA ALA A 147 -1.36 18.53 -9.12
C ALA A 147 -0.02 18.79 -8.44
N ILE A 148 0.02 19.64 -7.42
CA ILE A 148 1.19 19.87 -6.56
C ILE A 148 1.58 18.56 -5.87
N GLY A 149 0.61 17.83 -5.32
CA GLY A 149 0.83 16.55 -4.65
C GLY A 149 1.46 15.48 -5.55
N ILE A 150 1.07 15.41 -6.83
CA ILE A 150 1.65 14.52 -7.85
C ILE A 150 3.15 14.84 -8.02
N GLN A 151 3.48 16.12 -8.16
CA GLN A 151 4.87 16.56 -8.34
C GLN A 151 5.71 16.27 -7.09
N LEU A 152 5.19 16.52 -5.89
CA LEU A 152 5.85 16.13 -4.64
C LEU A 152 6.08 14.60 -4.57
N ALA A 153 5.09 13.80 -4.97
CA ALA A 153 5.25 12.34 -5.04
C ALA A 153 6.37 11.93 -6.01
N ARG A 154 6.49 12.60 -7.16
CA ARG A 154 7.50 12.32 -8.18
C ARG A 154 8.91 12.69 -7.72
N TYR A 155 9.10 13.89 -7.16
CA TYR A 155 10.43 14.42 -6.89
C TYR A 155 10.97 14.13 -5.47
N ILE A 156 10.08 13.73 -4.54
CA ILE A 156 10.43 13.34 -3.16
C ILE A 156 10.18 11.84 -2.92
N GLY A 157 9.57 11.14 -3.87
CA GLY A 157 9.24 9.73 -3.70
C GLY A 157 8.20 9.46 -2.63
N LEU A 158 7.19 10.35 -2.48
CA LEU A 158 6.16 10.22 -1.44
C LEU A 158 5.12 9.15 -1.78
N ARG A 159 4.58 8.50 -0.73
CA ARG A 159 3.36 7.69 -0.82
C ARG A 159 2.12 8.60 -0.80
N ALA A 160 0.97 8.10 -1.26
CA ALA A 160 -0.28 8.87 -1.28
C ALA A 160 -0.63 9.49 0.09
N GLU A 161 -0.49 8.76 1.18
CA GLU A 161 -0.77 9.27 2.51
C GLU A 161 0.25 10.33 2.96
N GLU A 162 1.52 10.19 2.57
CA GLU A 162 2.58 11.17 2.80
C GLU A 162 2.32 12.45 2.01
N VAL A 163 1.82 12.34 0.76
CA VAL A 163 1.40 13.49 -0.07
C VAL A 163 0.27 14.28 0.60
N VAL A 164 -0.78 13.58 1.01
CA VAL A 164 -1.96 14.23 1.62
C VAL A 164 -1.60 14.95 2.92
N GLN A 165 -0.61 14.45 3.64
CA GLN A 165 -0.13 15.04 4.89
C GLN A 165 1.11 15.94 4.72
N ALA A 166 1.63 16.12 3.50
CA ALA A 166 2.86 16.86 3.22
C ALA A 166 2.82 18.31 3.72
N ALA A 167 1.65 18.94 3.70
CA ALA A 167 1.49 20.33 4.16
C ALA A 167 2.05 20.58 5.56
N LYS A 168 2.06 19.56 6.43
CA LYS A 168 2.63 19.64 7.78
C LYS A 168 4.15 19.78 7.81
N SER A 169 4.83 19.42 6.72
CA SER A 169 6.31 19.39 6.64
C SER A 169 6.90 20.38 5.64
N LEU A 170 6.10 21.01 4.77
CA LEU A 170 6.58 21.84 3.66
C LEU A 170 7.57 22.94 4.11
N LYS A 171 7.23 23.66 5.19
CA LYS A 171 8.09 24.75 5.73
C LYS A 171 9.41 24.20 6.26
N THR A 172 9.37 23.09 7.00
CA THR A 172 10.56 22.43 7.52
C THR A 172 11.44 21.92 6.38
N TRP A 173 10.88 21.25 5.38
CA TRP A 173 11.61 20.79 4.22
C TRP A 173 12.29 21.94 3.47
N LYS A 174 11.56 23.04 3.26
CA LYS A 174 12.15 24.25 2.65
C LYS A 174 13.31 24.80 3.46
N GLN A 175 13.17 24.91 4.77
CA GLN A 175 14.24 25.40 5.68
C GLN A 175 15.47 24.48 5.64
N THR A 176 15.27 23.16 5.70
CA THR A 176 16.35 22.17 5.63
C THR A 176 17.12 22.30 4.31
N LEU A 177 16.42 22.39 3.19
CA LEU A 177 17.07 22.57 1.89
C LEU A 177 17.74 23.97 1.79
N ALA A 178 17.14 25.03 2.30
CA ALA A 178 17.74 26.37 2.31
C ALA A 178 19.03 26.43 3.14
N ALA A 179 19.13 25.65 4.21
CA ALA A 179 20.32 25.52 5.04
C ALA A 179 21.48 24.74 4.38
N GLY A 180 21.28 24.20 3.17
CA GLY A 180 22.35 23.50 2.47
C GLY A 180 22.24 21.97 2.51
N GLU A 181 21.38 21.44 3.35
CA GLU A 181 21.17 20.00 3.46
C GLU A 181 20.59 19.42 2.16
N ASN A 182 20.94 18.18 1.87
CA ASN A 182 20.46 17.44 0.68
C ASN A 182 19.48 16.31 1.04
N LYS A 183 19.07 16.23 2.30
CA LYS A 183 18.07 15.27 2.79
C LYS A 183 16.96 15.99 3.55
N ILE A 184 15.75 15.48 3.41
CA ILE A 184 14.59 15.93 4.16
C ILE A 184 13.94 14.76 4.87
N SER A 185 13.35 14.99 6.05
CA SER A 185 12.68 13.95 6.84
C SER A 185 11.19 13.89 6.51
N VAL A 186 10.72 12.74 6.05
CA VAL A 186 9.30 12.43 5.82
C VAL A 186 8.75 11.72 7.05
N ILE A 187 7.91 12.42 7.81
CA ILE A 187 7.40 11.97 9.11
C ILE A 187 5.92 11.62 9.01
N PHE A 188 5.10 12.53 8.48
CA PHE A 188 3.65 12.38 8.46
C PHE A 188 3.18 11.47 7.32
N GLY A 189 2.23 10.58 7.61
CA GLY A 189 1.70 9.62 6.65
C GLY A 189 2.63 8.43 6.36
N SER A 190 3.77 8.33 7.05
CA SER A 190 4.72 7.24 6.87
C SER A 190 4.15 5.90 7.34
N LYS A 191 4.41 4.84 6.59
CA LYS A 191 3.90 3.50 6.89
C LYS A 191 4.40 3.01 8.25
N GLY A 192 3.46 2.74 9.15
CA GLY A 192 3.75 2.31 10.52
C GLY A 192 4.36 3.40 11.41
N GLY A 193 4.19 4.68 11.05
CA GLY A 193 4.69 5.82 11.83
C GLY A 193 6.22 5.99 11.80
N ARG A 194 6.93 5.26 10.94
CA ARG A 194 8.39 5.33 10.87
C ARG A 194 8.82 6.47 9.96
N ALA A 195 9.44 7.48 10.53
CA ALA A 195 10.09 8.54 9.76
C ALA A 195 11.21 7.96 8.87
N ARG A 196 11.49 8.64 7.76
CA ARG A 196 12.61 8.34 6.89
C ARG A 196 13.20 9.61 6.33
N ASP A 197 14.49 9.59 6.06
CA ASP A 197 15.16 10.66 5.34
C ASP A 197 15.18 10.33 3.84
N VAL A 198 15.00 11.35 3.03
CA VAL A 198 14.89 11.24 1.58
C VAL A 198 15.92 12.16 0.95
N THR A 199 16.73 11.62 0.06
CA THR A 199 17.73 12.39 -0.70
C THR A 199 17.04 13.23 -1.79
N ILE A 200 17.35 14.51 -1.83
CA ILE A 200 16.88 15.47 -2.84
C ILE A 200 18.03 15.75 -3.81
N PHE A 201 17.88 15.28 -5.04
CA PHE A 201 18.89 15.45 -6.10
C PHE A 201 18.53 16.55 -7.11
N GLU A 202 17.26 16.94 -7.23
CA GLU A 202 16.79 18.08 -8.03
C GLU A 202 16.39 19.26 -7.13
N ARG A 203 17.36 19.79 -6.40
CA ARG A 203 17.14 20.76 -5.32
C ARG A 203 16.37 22.01 -5.78
N GLU A 204 16.77 22.63 -6.87
CA GLU A 204 16.13 23.89 -7.35
C GLU A 204 14.65 23.64 -7.72
N LYS A 205 14.39 22.55 -8.42
CA LYS A 205 13.03 22.14 -8.79
C LYS A 205 12.16 21.88 -7.56
N VAL A 206 12.71 21.15 -6.58
CA VAL A 206 12.00 20.85 -5.32
C VAL A 206 11.78 22.13 -4.52
N MET A 207 12.75 23.03 -4.43
CA MET A 207 12.59 24.32 -3.76
C MET A 207 11.50 25.18 -4.38
N HIS A 208 11.44 25.25 -5.72
CA HIS A 208 10.36 25.93 -6.44
C HIS A 208 9.00 25.32 -6.12
N LEU A 209 8.90 24.01 -6.19
CA LEU A 209 7.68 23.25 -5.87
C LEU A 209 7.23 23.45 -4.42
N LEU A 210 8.17 23.48 -3.46
CA LEU A 210 7.84 23.74 -2.06
C LEU A 210 7.29 25.17 -1.85
N ASN A 211 7.80 26.17 -2.59
CA ASN A 211 7.25 27.52 -2.54
C ASN A 211 5.81 27.55 -3.04
N GLN A 212 5.51 26.92 -4.17
CA GLN A 212 4.15 26.80 -4.71
C GLN A 212 3.23 26.07 -3.72
N ALA A 213 3.70 24.93 -3.16
CA ALA A 213 2.95 24.13 -2.21
C ALA A 213 2.62 24.90 -0.92
N ILE A 214 3.56 25.70 -0.41
CA ILE A 214 3.35 26.54 0.79
C ILE A 214 2.33 27.64 0.50
N SER A 215 2.47 28.36 -0.63
CA SER A 215 1.51 29.40 -1.01
C SER A 215 0.11 28.81 -1.13
N TYR A 216 -0.04 27.75 -1.88
CA TYR A 216 -1.32 27.07 -2.05
C TYR A 216 -1.92 26.60 -0.72
N ALA A 217 -1.12 25.95 0.14
CA ALA A 217 -1.60 25.49 1.43
C ALA A 217 -2.06 26.64 2.34
N ASN A 218 -1.37 27.77 2.35
CA ASN A 218 -1.78 28.95 3.13
C ASN A 218 -3.18 29.48 2.73
N GLU A 219 -3.52 29.41 1.45
CA GLU A 219 -4.83 29.80 0.89
C GLU A 219 -5.91 28.72 1.12
N ASN A 220 -5.50 27.48 1.44
CA ASN A 220 -6.38 26.32 1.50
C ASN A 220 -6.39 25.65 2.89
N ASN A 221 -6.55 26.45 3.96
CA ASN A 221 -6.66 25.97 5.34
C ASN A 221 -5.46 25.11 5.82
N GLY A 222 -4.27 25.41 5.33
CA GLY A 222 -3.06 24.64 5.67
C GLY A 222 -2.98 23.26 5.06
N LYS A 223 -3.72 22.99 3.96
CA LYS A 223 -3.80 21.67 3.31
C LYS A 223 -3.54 21.77 1.81
N LEU A 224 -2.91 20.74 1.24
CA LEU A 224 -2.86 20.58 -0.22
C LEU A 224 -4.19 20.01 -0.75
N ILE A 225 -4.79 19.10 -0.03
CA ILE A 225 -6.08 18.49 -0.39
C ILE A 225 -7.07 18.81 0.72
N ASN A 226 -7.84 19.86 0.52
CA ASN A 226 -8.70 20.41 1.57
C ASN A 226 -10.02 19.63 1.69
N LYS A 227 -9.97 18.55 2.48
CA LYS A 227 -11.14 17.75 2.86
C LYS A 227 -11.21 17.63 4.40
N PRO A 228 -12.41 17.39 4.97
CA PRO A 228 -12.61 17.30 6.42
C PRO A 228 -11.75 16.23 7.08
N THR A 229 -11.63 15.05 6.49
CA THR A 229 -10.88 13.91 7.05
C THR A 229 -9.75 13.46 6.16
N LEU A 230 -8.74 12.80 6.75
CA LEU A 230 -7.63 12.18 6.01
C LEU A 230 -8.14 11.17 4.95
N HIS A 231 -9.15 10.38 5.31
CA HIS A 231 -9.75 9.39 4.40
C HIS A 231 -10.34 10.08 3.15
N GLN A 232 -11.14 11.10 3.34
CA GLN A 232 -11.71 11.88 2.23
C GLN A 232 -10.65 12.58 1.38
N SER A 233 -9.54 13.05 1.99
CA SER A 233 -8.41 13.62 1.25
C SER A 233 -7.71 12.57 0.40
N LEU A 234 -7.49 11.36 0.94
CA LEU A 234 -6.94 10.22 0.19
C LEU A 234 -7.86 9.78 -0.94
N ASP A 235 -9.17 9.68 -0.70
CA ASP A 235 -10.16 9.33 -1.73
C ASP A 235 -10.16 10.38 -2.85
N ARG A 236 -10.15 11.66 -2.50
CA ARG A 236 -10.05 12.74 -3.48
C ARG A 236 -8.78 12.63 -4.32
N PHE A 237 -7.63 12.44 -3.68
CA PHE A 237 -6.35 12.24 -4.37
C PHE A 237 -6.43 11.06 -5.35
N HIS A 238 -6.86 9.90 -4.88
CA HIS A 238 -6.95 8.72 -5.74
C HIS A 238 -7.98 8.83 -6.86
N ASN A 239 -9.12 9.48 -6.62
CA ASN A 239 -10.16 9.65 -7.63
C ASN A 239 -9.68 10.58 -8.75
N VAL A 240 -9.11 11.75 -8.41
CA VAL A 240 -8.58 12.68 -9.42
C VAL A 240 -7.49 12.01 -10.26
N LEU A 241 -6.58 11.26 -9.64
CA LEU A 241 -5.55 10.53 -10.35
C LEU A 241 -6.13 9.48 -11.31
N ARG A 242 -7.12 8.73 -10.86
CA ARG A 242 -7.79 7.70 -11.68
C ARG A 242 -8.52 8.32 -12.87
N GLU A 243 -9.24 9.41 -12.67
CA GLU A 243 -9.96 10.17 -13.71
C GLU A 243 -9.01 10.72 -14.77
N ASN A 244 -7.73 10.95 -14.43
CA ASN A 244 -6.72 11.44 -15.36
C ASN A 244 -5.73 10.34 -15.81
N GLY A 245 -6.18 9.07 -15.80
CA GLY A 245 -5.47 7.96 -16.43
C GLY A 245 -4.33 7.36 -15.61
N MET A 246 -4.17 7.74 -14.32
CA MET A 246 -3.19 7.08 -13.44
C MET A 246 -3.74 5.76 -12.90
N THR A 247 -3.83 4.76 -13.77
CA THR A 247 -4.36 3.41 -13.49
C THR A 247 -3.40 2.33 -13.98
N GLY A 248 -3.68 1.07 -13.69
CA GLY A 248 -2.90 -0.06 -14.18
C GLY A 248 -1.41 0.05 -13.87
N VAL A 249 -0.56 -0.04 -14.87
CA VAL A 249 0.90 0.10 -14.74
C VAL A 249 1.32 1.52 -14.37
N ASN A 250 0.54 2.52 -14.78
CA ASN A 250 0.74 3.94 -14.51
C ASN A 250 0.00 4.42 -13.25
N ALA A 251 -0.45 3.53 -12.37
CA ALA A 251 -1.08 3.93 -11.11
C ALA A 251 -0.14 4.83 -10.27
N PRO A 252 -0.66 5.59 -9.28
CA PRO A 252 0.10 6.61 -8.55
C PRO A 252 1.48 6.17 -8.03
N HIS A 253 1.66 4.88 -7.81
CA HIS A 253 2.95 4.34 -7.38
C HIS A 253 4.04 4.44 -8.46
N SER A 254 3.68 4.64 -9.75
CA SER A 254 4.61 4.88 -10.85
C SER A 254 5.46 6.14 -10.65
N LEU A 255 4.93 7.16 -9.96
CA LEU A 255 5.67 8.36 -9.55
C LEU A 255 6.86 8.01 -8.66
N ARG A 256 6.64 7.11 -7.73
CA ARG A 256 7.66 6.65 -6.80
C ARG A 256 8.69 5.71 -7.47
N TYR A 257 8.28 4.98 -8.52
CA TYR A 257 9.20 4.22 -9.37
C TYR A 257 10.15 5.15 -10.13
N ALA A 258 9.63 6.26 -10.66
CA ALA A 258 10.45 7.26 -11.33
C ALA A 258 11.46 7.90 -10.38
N TYR A 259 11.04 8.32 -9.17
CA TYR A 259 11.97 8.78 -8.14
C TYR A 259 13.06 7.75 -7.84
N ALA A 260 12.68 6.48 -7.63
CA ALA A 260 13.64 5.42 -7.28
C ALA A 260 14.68 5.19 -8.38
N ARG A 261 14.25 5.16 -9.65
CA ARG A 261 15.13 5.04 -10.81
C ARG A 261 16.13 6.19 -10.87
N ASP A 262 15.63 7.42 -10.75
CA ASP A 262 16.47 8.62 -10.89
C ASP A 262 17.42 8.78 -9.69
N ALA A 263 16.97 8.41 -8.48
CA ALA A 263 17.82 8.41 -7.30
C ALA A 263 18.97 7.38 -7.41
N VAL A 264 18.71 6.17 -7.91
CA VAL A 264 19.76 5.19 -8.15
C VAL A 264 20.76 5.72 -9.20
N ASN A 265 20.26 6.27 -10.31
CA ASN A 265 21.12 6.84 -11.35
C ASN A 265 21.96 8.00 -10.80
N PHE A 266 21.38 8.88 -9.97
CA PHE A 266 22.10 9.97 -9.33
C PHE A 266 23.29 9.47 -8.48
N HIS A 267 23.08 8.43 -7.66
CA HIS A 267 24.16 7.88 -6.84
C HIS A 267 25.21 7.14 -7.67
N VAL A 268 24.80 6.40 -8.70
CA VAL A 268 25.73 5.73 -9.62
C VAL A 268 26.60 6.76 -10.36
N ASN A 269 26.00 7.85 -10.86
CA ASN A 269 26.72 8.94 -11.51
C ASN A 269 27.71 9.67 -10.57
N LYS A 270 27.51 9.56 -9.25
CA LYS A 270 28.45 10.02 -8.22
C LYS A 270 29.53 8.99 -7.85
N GLY A 271 29.63 7.89 -8.57
CA GLY A 271 30.67 6.88 -8.39
C GLY A 271 30.30 5.72 -7.45
N MET A 272 29.06 5.64 -6.96
CA MET A 272 28.63 4.48 -6.19
C MET A 272 28.39 3.28 -7.11
N SER A 273 28.66 2.08 -6.61
CA SER A 273 28.18 0.87 -7.30
C SER A 273 26.65 0.84 -7.31
N ARG A 274 26.05 0.22 -8.33
CA ARG A 274 24.60 0.08 -8.42
C ARG A 274 23.98 -0.57 -7.17
N LYS A 275 24.64 -1.59 -6.62
CA LYS A 275 24.20 -2.29 -5.41
C LYS A 275 24.15 -1.37 -4.18
N GLU A 276 25.16 -0.52 -3.99
CA GLU A 276 25.18 0.48 -2.92
C GLU A 276 24.11 1.55 -3.12
N ALA A 277 23.97 2.06 -4.36
CA ALA A 277 22.92 3.02 -4.70
C ALA A 277 21.51 2.45 -4.42
N GLU A 278 21.24 1.21 -4.80
CA GLU A 278 19.97 0.53 -4.53
C GLU A 278 19.72 0.33 -3.02
N ALA A 279 20.76 0.04 -2.24
CA ALA A 279 20.66 -0.06 -0.79
C ALA A 279 20.31 1.29 -0.16
N LEU A 280 20.95 2.38 -0.59
CA LEU A 280 20.68 3.73 -0.12
C LEU A 280 19.26 4.18 -0.47
N VAL A 281 18.85 3.99 -1.73
CA VAL A 281 17.50 4.31 -2.19
C VAL A 281 16.43 3.47 -1.47
N SER A 282 16.77 2.26 -1.05
CA SER A 282 15.88 1.46 -0.18
C SER A 282 15.57 2.16 1.13
N MET A 283 16.54 2.83 1.73
CA MET A 283 16.34 3.63 2.95
C MET A 283 15.50 4.87 2.65
N ASP A 284 15.82 5.63 1.61
CA ASP A 284 15.05 6.79 1.14
C ASP A 284 13.57 6.44 0.90
N LEU A 285 13.32 5.23 0.38
CA LEU A 285 11.98 4.72 0.16
C LEU A 285 11.33 4.14 1.45
N GLY A 286 12.04 4.10 2.59
CA GLY A 286 11.53 3.56 3.86
C GLY A 286 11.25 2.06 3.82
N HIS A 287 12.04 1.30 3.05
CA HIS A 287 12.02 -0.16 3.09
C HIS A 287 12.98 -0.72 4.15
N GLY A 288 13.89 0.11 4.66
CA GLY A 288 14.90 -0.23 5.64
C GLY A 288 16.20 -0.72 5.04
N ASP A 289 17.19 -0.89 5.90
CA ASP A 289 18.51 -1.40 5.54
C ASP A 289 18.43 -2.85 5.02
N GLY A 290 19.39 -3.21 4.16
CA GLY A 290 19.48 -4.56 3.57
C GLY A 290 18.43 -4.88 2.50
N ARG A 291 17.62 -3.92 2.05
CA ARG A 291 16.56 -4.12 1.06
C ARG A 291 16.89 -3.61 -0.35
N GLY A 292 18.16 -3.39 -0.69
CA GLY A 292 18.59 -3.00 -2.03
C GLY A 292 18.10 -3.96 -3.13
N ALA A 293 18.22 -5.26 -2.92
CA ALA A 293 17.70 -6.27 -3.84
C ALA A 293 16.17 -6.15 -4.08
N TYR A 294 15.42 -5.61 -3.14
CA TYR A 294 14.01 -5.30 -3.33
C TYR A 294 13.83 -4.09 -4.27
N VAL A 295 14.67 -3.05 -4.13
CA VAL A 295 14.65 -1.88 -5.03
C VAL A 295 14.98 -2.31 -6.45
N ALA A 296 16.04 -3.09 -6.66
CA ALA A 296 16.40 -3.66 -7.96
C ALA A 296 15.23 -4.38 -8.62
N ARG A 297 14.63 -5.33 -7.91
CA ARG A 297 13.58 -6.18 -8.45
C ARG A 297 12.24 -5.45 -8.67
N VAL A 298 11.90 -4.50 -7.81
CA VAL A 298 10.57 -3.87 -7.82
C VAL A 298 10.56 -2.55 -8.55
N TYR A 299 11.56 -1.69 -8.33
CA TYR A 299 11.55 -0.31 -8.84
C TYR A 299 12.43 -0.11 -10.08
N ASN A 300 13.53 -0.85 -10.18
CA ASN A 300 14.56 -0.66 -11.22
C ASN A 300 14.63 -1.83 -12.21
N ARG A 301 13.52 -2.49 -12.47
CA ARG A 301 13.49 -3.45 -13.59
C ARG A 301 13.97 -2.75 -14.84
N MET A 302 15.02 -3.28 -15.47
CA MET A 302 15.26 -2.99 -16.87
C MET A 302 14.02 -3.51 -17.61
N VAL A 303 13.21 -2.63 -18.16
CA VAL A 303 12.29 -3.01 -19.21
C VAL A 303 13.22 -3.36 -20.36
N ASN A 304 13.38 -4.65 -20.65
CA ASN A 304 13.95 -5.04 -21.93
C ASN A 304 12.98 -4.47 -22.97
N ASP A 305 13.41 -3.41 -23.64
CA ASP A 305 12.74 -2.94 -24.84
C ASP A 305 12.82 -4.12 -25.85
N GLU A 306 11.73 -4.86 -25.98
CA GLU A 306 11.48 -5.77 -27.10
C GLU A 306 10.99 -4.97 -28.30
#